data_71f44616804ebe545b49ed3987378abd
#
_entry.id   71f44616804ebe545b49ed3987378abd
#
_cell.length_a   1.000
_cell.length_b   1.000
_cell.length_c   1.000
_cell.angle_alpha   90.00
_cell.angle_beta   90.00
_cell.angle_gamma   90.00
#
_symmetry.space_group_name_H-M   'P 1'
#
loop_
_entity.id
_entity.type
_entity.pdbx_description
1 polymer ?
#
loop_
_entity_poly.entity_id
_entity_poly.type
_entity_poly.pdbx_seq_one_letter_code
_entity_poly.pdbx_strand_id
1 'polypeptide(L)'
;MPRLNIVTPEQATGQTQELYNAIKRAVGGVPNIYQGIGNSAAALEGVLHIDEVLKKGRLTAAEIEAIKLTVSEAYGCNYCLAAHSLLGKKAGLTDEEVIGIRRGASQKPKIGALVKFVSAAIQPRARVSDDEVRAVKAAGYDDAQIAESLLTVAQTVFTNLFNRVHQTPLDFPAAPSL
;
A
#
# COMPACT_ATOMS: atom_id res chain seq x y z
N MET A 1 -10.60 -6.89 -18.65
CA MET A 1 -10.46 -8.31 -18.26
C MET A 1 -9.06 -8.54 -17.74
N PRO A 2 -8.86 -9.39 -16.73
CA PRO A 2 -7.52 -9.75 -16.23
C PRO A 2 -6.61 -10.26 -17.35
N ARG A 3 -5.34 -9.86 -17.33
CA ARG A 3 -4.34 -10.26 -18.36
C ARG A 3 -3.52 -11.47 -17.96
N LEU A 4 -3.40 -11.74 -16.67
CA LEU A 4 -2.74 -12.93 -16.12
C LEU A 4 -3.80 -13.90 -15.60
N ASN A 5 -3.44 -15.16 -15.41
CA ASN A 5 -4.34 -16.13 -14.78
C ASN A 5 -4.81 -15.65 -13.40
N ILE A 6 -6.01 -16.05 -13.05
CA ILE A 6 -6.55 -15.95 -11.70
C ILE A 6 -6.51 -17.35 -11.11
N VAL A 7 -5.77 -17.51 -10.01
CA VAL A 7 -5.82 -18.76 -9.22
C VAL A 7 -6.87 -18.55 -8.13
N THR A 8 -8.05 -19.14 -8.33
CA THR A 8 -9.11 -19.01 -7.31
C THR A 8 -8.78 -19.82 -6.06
N PRO A 9 -9.40 -19.54 -4.91
CA PRO A 9 -9.19 -20.34 -3.70
C PRO A 9 -9.47 -21.83 -3.88
N GLU A 10 -10.39 -22.19 -4.77
CA GLU A 10 -10.76 -23.58 -5.08
C GLU A 10 -9.72 -24.28 -5.98
N GLN A 11 -8.98 -23.50 -6.76
CA GLN A 11 -7.94 -24.00 -7.68
C GLN A 11 -6.54 -24.00 -7.05
N ALA A 12 -6.37 -23.25 -5.93
CA ALA A 12 -5.09 -23.15 -5.26
C ALA A 12 -4.67 -24.51 -4.67
N THR A 13 -3.38 -24.84 -4.81
CA THR A 13 -2.76 -26.05 -4.26
C THR A 13 -1.44 -25.73 -3.56
N GLY A 14 -0.96 -26.65 -2.75
CA GLY A 14 0.34 -26.53 -2.07
C GLY A 14 0.47 -25.22 -1.27
N GLN A 15 1.62 -24.58 -1.36
CA GLN A 15 1.92 -23.36 -0.61
C GLN A 15 0.95 -22.19 -0.91
N THR A 16 0.49 -22.04 -2.16
CA THR A 16 -0.50 -21.00 -2.50
C THR A 16 -1.80 -21.19 -1.72
N GLN A 17 -2.27 -22.43 -1.58
CA GLN A 17 -3.46 -22.74 -0.80
C GLN A 17 -3.28 -22.43 0.69
N GLU A 18 -2.11 -22.75 1.26
CA GLU A 18 -1.80 -22.44 2.66
C GLU A 18 -1.83 -20.93 2.91
N LEU A 19 -1.21 -20.13 2.01
CA LEU A 19 -1.22 -18.67 2.07
C LEU A 19 -2.64 -18.11 1.93
N TYR A 20 -3.47 -18.65 1.03
CA TYR A 20 -4.86 -18.23 0.89
C TYR A 20 -5.69 -18.53 2.14
N ASN A 21 -5.45 -19.68 2.78
CA ASN A 21 -6.10 -20.01 4.05
C ASN A 21 -5.72 -19.01 5.15
N ALA A 22 -4.46 -18.56 5.17
CA ALA A 22 -4.02 -17.52 6.11
C ALA A 22 -4.69 -16.17 5.82
N ILE A 23 -4.74 -15.74 4.55
CA ILE A 23 -5.42 -14.52 4.12
C ILE A 23 -6.91 -14.57 4.50
N LYS A 24 -7.59 -15.68 4.19
CA LYS A 24 -9.01 -15.85 4.49
C LYS A 24 -9.31 -15.73 5.99
N ARG A 25 -8.44 -16.29 6.84
CA ARG A 25 -8.57 -16.13 8.30
C ARG A 25 -8.39 -14.68 8.77
N ALA A 26 -7.50 -13.93 8.12
CA ALA A 26 -7.17 -12.56 8.52
C ALA A 26 -8.20 -11.52 8.05
N VAL A 27 -8.75 -11.68 6.82
CA VAL A 27 -9.60 -10.65 6.20
C VAL A 27 -10.96 -11.16 5.69
N GLY A 28 -11.29 -12.43 5.92
CA GLY A 28 -12.60 -13.02 5.59
C GLY A 28 -12.73 -13.57 4.17
N GLY A 29 -11.78 -13.31 3.28
CA GLY A 29 -11.77 -13.76 1.89
C GLY A 29 -10.38 -13.64 1.28
N VAL A 30 -10.23 -14.01 0.00
CA VAL A 30 -8.98 -13.82 -0.75
C VAL A 30 -9.21 -12.70 -1.77
N PRO A 31 -8.75 -11.47 -1.51
CA PRO A 31 -8.86 -10.36 -2.45
C PRO A 31 -8.31 -10.69 -3.85
N ASN A 32 -8.89 -10.09 -4.89
CA ASN A 32 -8.55 -10.38 -6.28
C ASN A 32 -7.07 -10.18 -6.62
N ILE A 33 -6.40 -9.20 -5.98
CA ILE A 33 -4.95 -9.01 -6.14
C ILE A 33 -4.18 -10.28 -5.75
N TYR A 34 -4.54 -10.92 -4.64
CA TYR A 34 -3.83 -12.12 -4.19
C TYR A 34 -4.14 -13.34 -5.04
N GLN A 35 -5.35 -13.41 -5.64
CA GLN A 35 -5.66 -14.45 -6.62
C GLN A 35 -4.82 -14.30 -7.90
N GLY A 36 -4.46 -13.07 -8.26
CA GLY A 36 -3.53 -12.80 -9.36
C GLY A 36 -2.08 -13.10 -8.97
N ILE A 37 -1.59 -12.58 -7.82
CA ILE A 37 -0.21 -12.82 -7.34
C ILE A 37 0.01 -14.30 -7.02
N GLY A 38 -1.04 -15.04 -6.64
CA GLY A 38 -1.02 -16.47 -6.32
C GLY A 38 -0.57 -17.39 -7.46
N ASN A 39 -0.40 -16.87 -8.68
CA ASN A 39 0.33 -17.58 -9.74
C ASN A 39 1.79 -17.89 -9.32
N SER A 40 2.34 -17.16 -8.35
CA SER A 40 3.64 -17.40 -7.72
C SER A 40 3.49 -17.40 -6.21
N ALA A 41 3.59 -18.58 -5.59
CA ALA A 41 3.60 -18.68 -4.13
C ALA A 41 4.71 -17.83 -3.50
N ALA A 42 5.90 -17.79 -4.10
CA ALA A 42 7.01 -16.98 -3.62
C ALA A 42 6.71 -15.48 -3.65
N ALA A 43 6.09 -14.96 -4.71
CA ALA A 43 5.71 -13.56 -4.80
C ALA A 43 4.60 -13.22 -3.78
N LEU A 44 3.64 -14.12 -3.60
CA LEU A 44 2.57 -13.96 -2.63
C LEU A 44 3.11 -13.97 -1.19
N GLU A 45 3.95 -14.94 -0.85
CA GLU A 45 4.60 -15.02 0.46
C GLU A 45 5.43 -13.77 0.75
N GLY A 46 6.23 -13.31 -0.22
CA GLY A 46 7.06 -12.12 -0.08
C GLY A 46 6.24 -10.87 0.25
N VAL A 47 5.16 -10.60 -0.48
CA VAL A 47 4.34 -9.42 -0.23
C VAL A 47 3.59 -9.50 1.10
N LEU A 48 3.10 -10.68 1.48
CA LEU A 48 2.43 -10.89 2.76
C LEU A 48 3.40 -10.75 3.93
N HIS A 49 4.62 -11.27 3.78
CA HIS A 49 5.65 -11.16 4.82
C HIS A 49 6.06 -9.70 5.08
N ILE A 50 6.22 -8.89 4.01
CA ILE A 50 6.48 -7.46 4.18
C ILE A 50 5.33 -6.77 4.93
N ASP A 51 4.06 -7.05 4.59
CA ASP A 51 2.92 -6.51 5.33
C ASP A 51 2.94 -6.93 6.82
N GLU A 52 3.33 -8.16 7.11
CA GLU A 52 3.40 -8.66 8.48
C GLU A 52 4.48 -7.95 9.30
N VAL A 53 5.69 -7.79 8.74
CA VAL A 53 6.80 -7.14 9.46
C VAL A 53 6.54 -5.65 9.65
N LEU A 54 5.95 -4.96 8.67
CA LEU A 54 5.59 -3.56 8.79
C LEU A 54 4.54 -3.30 9.86
N LYS A 55 3.59 -4.21 10.07
CA LYS A 55 2.61 -4.12 11.19
C LYS A 55 3.25 -4.22 12.57
N LYS A 56 4.44 -4.81 12.67
CA LYS A 56 5.22 -4.91 13.91
C LYS A 56 6.23 -3.77 14.05
N GLY A 57 6.32 -2.91 13.03
CA GLY A 57 7.21 -1.76 12.98
C GLY A 57 6.76 -0.60 13.85
N ARG A 58 7.36 0.56 13.62
CA ARG A 58 7.17 1.79 14.40
C ARG A 58 6.19 2.79 13.77
N LEU A 59 5.82 2.58 12.50
CA LEU A 59 4.79 3.36 11.84
C LEU A 59 3.41 2.92 12.31
N THR A 60 2.55 3.89 12.56
CA THR A 60 1.12 3.60 12.84
C THR A 60 0.41 3.10 11.58
N ALA A 61 -0.71 2.40 11.76
CA ALA A 61 -1.53 1.95 10.63
C ALA A 61 -1.96 3.13 9.73
N ALA A 62 -2.31 4.28 10.31
CA ALA A 62 -2.67 5.47 9.56
C ALA A 62 -1.51 6.03 8.73
N GLU A 63 -0.27 6.01 9.25
CA GLU A 63 0.93 6.43 8.52
C GLU A 63 1.25 5.46 7.37
N ILE A 64 1.13 4.15 7.59
CA ILE A 64 1.28 3.13 6.54
C ILE A 64 0.26 3.35 5.42
N GLU A 65 -1.01 3.56 5.76
CA GLU A 65 -2.05 3.80 4.74
C GLU A 65 -1.86 5.16 4.03
N ALA A 66 -1.35 6.19 4.72
CA ALA A 66 -1.00 7.45 4.09
C ALA A 66 0.10 7.29 3.03
N ILE A 67 1.15 6.49 3.32
CA ILE A 67 2.18 6.14 2.33
C ILE A 67 1.56 5.41 1.14
N LYS A 68 0.76 4.38 1.41
CA LYS A 68 0.13 3.55 0.37
C LYS A 68 -0.81 4.36 -0.52
N LEU A 69 -1.60 5.27 0.04
CA LEU A 69 -2.45 6.20 -0.72
C LEU A 69 -1.63 7.14 -1.61
N THR A 70 -0.56 7.73 -1.06
CA THR A 70 0.33 8.64 -1.81
C THR A 70 0.95 7.93 -3.02
N VAL A 71 1.48 6.73 -2.82
CA VAL A 71 2.06 5.93 -3.91
C VAL A 71 0.99 5.54 -4.92
N SER A 72 -0.19 5.08 -4.44
CA SER A 72 -1.26 4.60 -5.31
C SER A 72 -1.84 5.70 -6.20
N GLU A 73 -1.90 6.94 -5.70
CA GLU A 73 -2.30 8.10 -6.51
C GLU A 73 -1.26 8.40 -7.60
N ALA A 74 0.01 8.46 -7.23
CA ALA A 74 1.10 8.74 -8.18
C ALA A 74 1.20 7.68 -9.29
N TYR A 75 0.89 6.43 -8.98
CA TYR A 75 0.89 5.32 -9.96
C TYR A 75 -0.44 5.16 -10.70
N GLY A 76 -1.49 5.88 -10.32
CA GLY A 76 -2.83 5.81 -10.92
C GLY A 76 -3.45 4.41 -10.80
N CYS A 77 -3.30 3.75 -9.65
CA CYS A 77 -3.82 2.40 -9.41
C CYS A 77 -5.21 2.47 -8.75
N ASN A 78 -6.28 2.42 -9.53
CA ASN A 78 -7.65 2.48 -9.01
C ASN A 78 -7.96 1.37 -8.00
N TYR A 79 -7.47 0.15 -8.21
CA TYR A 79 -7.61 -0.95 -7.25
C TYR A 79 -6.96 -0.62 -5.91
N CYS A 80 -5.73 -0.12 -5.95
CA CYS A 80 -4.98 0.22 -4.74
C CYS A 80 -5.62 1.41 -4.01
N LEU A 81 -6.08 2.42 -4.75
CA LEU A 81 -6.81 3.55 -4.18
C LEU A 81 -8.10 3.11 -3.49
N ALA A 82 -8.87 2.21 -4.10
CA ALA A 82 -10.08 1.65 -3.49
C ALA A 82 -9.77 0.91 -2.18
N ALA A 83 -8.81 -0.02 -2.21
CA ALA A 83 -8.38 -0.78 -1.04
C ALA A 83 -7.86 0.11 0.07
N HIS A 84 -6.91 1.01 -0.24
CA HIS A 84 -6.25 1.86 0.77
C HIS A 84 -7.12 3.02 1.27
N SER A 85 -8.12 3.49 0.51
CA SER A 85 -9.15 4.39 1.04
C SER A 85 -10.00 3.70 2.11
N LEU A 86 -10.40 2.45 1.89
CA LEU A 86 -11.14 1.67 2.87
C LEU A 86 -10.30 1.35 4.11
N LEU A 87 -9.06 0.87 3.91
CA LEU A 87 -8.14 0.52 5.00
C LEU A 87 -7.69 1.74 5.79
N GLY A 88 -7.44 2.87 5.13
CA GLY A 88 -7.13 4.13 5.79
C GLY A 88 -8.25 4.61 6.73
N LYS A 89 -9.50 4.48 6.30
CA LYS A 89 -10.65 4.78 7.18
C LYS A 89 -10.72 3.83 8.36
N LYS A 90 -10.46 2.54 8.18
CA LYS A 90 -10.34 1.59 9.30
C LYS A 90 -9.17 1.91 10.22
N ALA A 91 -8.11 2.52 9.71
CA ALA A 91 -6.95 3.00 10.49
C ALA A 91 -7.18 4.37 11.16
N GLY A 92 -8.39 4.96 11.03
CA GLY A 92 -8.78 6.20 11.69
C GLY A 92 -8.54 7.47 10.86
N LEU A 93 -8.35 7.36 9.53
CA LEU A 93 -8.39 8.51 8.63
C LEU A 93 -9.84 8.86 8.28
N THR A 94 -10.16 10.15 8.21
CA THR A 94 -11.45 10.62 7.69
C THR A 94 -11.45 10.63 6.16
N ASP A 95 -12.63 10.81 5.53
CA ASP A 95 -12.73 10.93 4.08
C ASP A 95 -11.95 12.16 3.57
N GLU A 96 -11.98 13.28 4.30
CA GLU A 96 -11.22 14.49 3.97
C GLU A 96 -9.71 14.25 4.08
N GLU A 97 -9.25 13.48 5.08
CA GLU A 97 -7.85 13.12 5.21
C GLU A 97 -7.38 12.21 4.07
N VAL A 98 -8.18 11.22 3.68
CA VAL A 98 -7.90 10.35 2.53
C VAL A 98 -7.75 11.19 1.24
N ILE A 99 -8.68 12.10 0.99
CA ILE A 99 -8.64 13.00 -0.17
C ILE A 99 -7.42 13.94 -0.09
N GLY A 100 -7.14 14.51 1.09
CA GLY A 100 -5.99 15.38 1.32
C GLY A 100 -4.67 14.69 1.03
N ILE A 101 -4.47 13.47 1.55
CA ILE A 101 -3.27 12.65 1.34
C ILE A 101 -3.08 12.36 -0.15
N ARG A 102 -4.12 11.99 -0.86
CA ARG A 102 -4.07 11.77 -2.31
C ARG A 102 -3.71 13.02 -3.09
N ARG A 103 -4.09 14.21 -2.60
CA ARG A 103 -3.68 15.52 -3.14
C ARG A 103 -2.27 15.96 -2.69
N GLY A 104 -1.52 15.12 -1.97
CA GLY A 104 -0.18 15.43 -1.49
C GLY A 104 -0.14 16.28 -0.22
N ALA A 105 -1.22 16.36 0.56
CA ALA A 105 -1.32 17.18 1.76
C ALA A 105 -2.03 16.45 2.91
N SER A 106 -1.86 16.92 4.14
CA SER A 106 -2.62 16.46 5.31
C SER A 106 -2.76 17.62 6.31
N GLN A 107 -3.91 17.69 6.97
CA GLN A 107 -4.14 18.63 8.08
C GLN A 107 -3.36 18.22 9.35
N LYS A 108 -2.92 16.97 9.47
CA LYS A 108 -2.03 16.49 10.52
C LYS A 108 -0.58 16.78 10.10
N PRO A 109 0.14 17.72 10.75
CA PRO A 109 1.47 18.17 10.29
C PRO A 109 2.47 17.03 10.11
N LYS A 110 2.46 16.05 11.05
CA LYS A 110 3.35 14.90 11.00
C LYS A 110 3.07 14.05 9.74
N ILE A 111 1.82 13.66 9.46
CA ILE A 111 1.44 12.92 8.26
C ILE A 111 1.72 13.75 7.00
N GLY A 112 1.48 15.06 7.03
CA GLY A 112 1.79 15.95 5.91
C GLY A 112 3.28 15.95 5.52
N ALA A 113 4.18 15.93 6.50
CA ALA A 113 5.61 15.80 6.25
C ALA A 113 5.98 14.45 5.63
N LEU A 114 5.38 13.35 6.13
CA LEU A 114 5.56 12.01 5.57
C LEU A 114 5.08 11.93 4.12
N VAL A 115 3.89 12.45 3.83
CA VAL A 115 3.31 12.49 2.46
C VAL A 115 4.23 13.24 1.51
N LYS A 116 4.78 14.40 1.91
CA LYS A 116 5.73 15.16 1.10
C LYS A 116 7.03 14.38 0.86
N PHE A 117 7.60 13.78 1.91
CA PHE A 117 8.79 12.94 1.80
C PHE A 117 8.59 11.77 0.85
N VAL A 118 7.48 11.03 1.00
CA VAL A 118 7.12 9.91 0.12
C VAL A 118 6.93 10.38 -1.31
N SER A 119 6.24 11.52 -1.52
CA SER A 119 6.05 12.09 -2.86
C SER A 119 7.36 12.41 -3.55
N ALA A 120 8.36 12.92 -2.81
CA ALA A 120 9.71 13.16 -3.34
C ALA A 120 10.45 11.84 -3.63
N ALA A 121 10.35 10.86 -2.72
CA ALA A 121 11.03 9.57 -2.85
C ALA A 121 10.58 8.74 -4.07
N ILE A 122 9.32 8.88 -4.50
CA ILE A 122 8.78 8.16 -5.66
C ILE A 122 8.97 8.87 -7.00
N GLN A 123 9.57 10.07 -7.01
CA GLN A 123 9.91 10.74 -8.26
C GLN A 123 10.98 9.97 -9.04
N PRO A 124 11.03 10.10 -10.37
CA PRO A 124 12.08 9.48 -11.17
C PRO A 124 13.47 9.82 -10.62
N ARG A 125 14.29 8.80 -10.35
CA ARG A 125 15.62 8.87 -9.76
C ARG A 125 15.65 9.22 -8.26
N ALA A 126 14.53 9.16 -7.55
CA ALA A 126 14.43 9.35 -6.09
C ALA A 126 15.29 10.56 -5.60
N ARG A 127 15.07 11.74 -6.17
CA ARG A 127 15.82 12.95 -5.81
C ARG A 127 15.24 13.55 -4.53
N VAL A 128 15.50 12.89 -3.41
CA VAL A 128 15.18 13.45 -2.09
C VAL A 128 16.31 14.36 -1.67
N SER A 129 16.01 15.62 -1.39
CA SER A 129 16.97 16.59 -0.93
C SER A 129 17.25 16.45 0.58
N ASP A 130 18.38 16.99 1.04
CA ASP A 130 18.69 17.06 2.48
C ASP A 130 17.63 17.83 3.26
N ASP A 131 16.98 18.85 2.63
CA ASP A 131 15.90 19.61 3.26
C ASP A 131 14.66 18.76 3.49
N GLU A 132 14.28 17.90 2.55
CA GLU A 132 13.15 16.97 2.71
C GLU A 132 13.42 15.93 3.80
N VAL A 133 14.65 15.41 3.89
CA VAL A 133 15.06 14.50 4.99
C VAL A 133 15.03 15.25 6.33
N ARG A 134 15.53 16.48 6.39
CA ARG A 134 15.46 17.29 7.61
C ARG A 134 14.01 17.57 8.02
N ALA A 135 13.15 17.89 7.06
CA ALA A 135 11.75 18.21 7.33
C ALA A 135 10.97 17.03 7.90
N VAL A 136 11.14 15.80 7.35
CA VAL A 136 10.47 14.62 7.89
C VAL A 136 11.00 14.25 9.28
N LYS A 137 12.30 14.39 9.53
CA LYS A 137 12.88 14.21 10.88
C LYS A 137 12.37 15.25 11.88
N ALA A 138 12.30 16.51 11.49
CA ALA A 138 11.77 17.59 12.33
C ALA A 138 10.28 17.40 12.67
N ALA A 139 9.54 16.71 11.84
CA ALA A 139 8.16 16.31 12.10
C ALA A 139 8.02 15.12 13.09
N GLY A 140 9.16 14.56 13.54
CA GLY A 140 9.22 13.53 14.57
C GLY A 140 9.32 12.10 14.05
N TYR A 141 9.76 11.89 12.80
CA TYR A 141 10.11 10.57 12.28
C TYR A 141 11.60 10.29 12.52
N ASP A 142 11.91 9.17 13.14
CA ASP A 142 13.28 8.71 13.31
C ASP A 142 13.77 7.90 12.08
N ASP A 143 15.05 7.54 12.08
CA ASP A 143 15.68 6.82 10.97
C ASP A 143 15.06 5.43 10.74
N ALA A 144 14.56 4.76 11.78
CA ALA A 144 13.86 3.49 11.66
C ALA A 144 12.52 3.66 10.92
N GLN A 145 11.73 4.67 11.29
CA GLN A 145 10.46 4.98 10.65
C GLN A 145 10.65 5.43 9.19
N ILE A 146 11.73 6.15 8.89
CA ILE A 146 12.10 6.51 7.51
C ILE A 146 12.44 5.25 6.70
N ALA A 147 13.21 4.32 7.25
CA ALA A 147 13.52 3.06 6.58
C ALA A 147 12.26 2.21 6.34
N GLU A 148 11.37 2.11 7.34
CA GLU A 148 10.07 1.44 7.20
C GLU A 148 9.17 2.11 6.15
N SER A 149 9.21 3.45 6.05
CA SER A 149 8.48 4.21 5.03
C SER A 149 8.93 3.82 3.63
N LEU A 150 10.24 3.71 3.40
CA LEU A 150 10.80 3.32 2.10
C LEU A 150 10.48 1.84 1.77
N LEU A 151 10.47 0.95 2.76
CA LEU A 151 10.03 -0.43 2.55
C LEU A 151 8.55 -0.50 2.19
N THR A 152 7.70 0.32 2.85
CA THR A 152 6.28 0.45 2.53
C THR A 152 6.09 0.97 1.10
N VAL A 153 6.88 1.96 0.68
CA VAL A 153 6.88 2.45 -0.71
C VAL A 153 7.20 1.33 -1.69
N ALA A 154 8.29 0.59 -1.46
CA ALA A 154 8.74 -0.47 -2.36
C ALA A 154 7.66 -1.57 -2.52
N GLN A 155 7.07 -2.03 -1.42
CA GLN A 155 5.98 -3.01 -1.42
C GLN A 155 4.75 -2.47 -2.17
N THR A 156 4.40 -1.19 -1.93
CA THR A 156 3.24 -0.57 -2.58
C THR A 156 3.47 -0.39 -4.08
N VAL A 157 4.68 -0.01 -4.50
CA VAL A 157 5.06 0.06 -5.92
C VAL A 157 4.86 -1.31 -6.59
N PHE A 158 5.33 -2.40 -5.97
CA PHE A 158 5.11 -3.75 -6.49
C PHE A 158 3.62 -4.05 -6.70
N THR A 159 2.78 -3.84 -5.68
CA THR A 159 1.34 -4.13 -5.77
C THR A 159 0.62 -3.24 -6.78
N ASN A 160 1.02 -1.98 -6.90
CA ASN A 160 0.49 -1.05 -7.90
C ASN A 160 0.84 -1.49 -9.32
N LEU A 161 2.10 -1.82 -9.57
CA LEU A 161 2.56 -2.34 -10.87
C LEU A 161 1.84 -3.63 -11.22
N PHE A 162 1.74 -4.56 -10.26
CA PHE A 162 1.02 -5.82 -10.46
C PHE A 162 -0.43 -5.56 -10.88
N ASN A 163 -1.18 -4.77 -10.13
CA ASN A 163 -2.58 -4.49 -10.41
C ASN A 163 -2.78 -3.83 -11.77
N ARG A 164 -1.89 -2.93 -12.18
CA ARG A 164 -1.95 -2.26 -13.49
C ARG A 164 -1.59 -3.21 -14.64
N VAL A 165 -0.59 -4.08 -14.46
CA VAL A 165 -0.24 -5.11 -15.46
C VAL A 165 -1.34 -6.13 -15.59
N HIS A 166 -1.84 -6.64 -14.48
CA HIS A 166 -2.89 -7.67 -14.41
C HIS A 166 -4.28 -7.14 -14.79
N GLN A 167 -4.53 -5.83 -14.63
CA GLN A 167 -5.86 -5.22 -14.71
C GLN A 167 -6.83 -5.88 -13.70
N THR A 168 -6.40 -5.92 -12.44
CA THR A 168 -7.14 -6.54 -11.35
C THR A 168 -8.54 -5.94 -11.22
N PRO A 169 -9.62 -6.74 -11.32
CA PRO A 169 -10.98 -6.25 -11.09
C PRO A 169 -11.17 -5.75 -9.66
N LEU A 170 -11.93 -4.66 -9.49
CA LEU A 170 -12.25 -4.14 -8.16
C LEU A 170 -13.12 -5.14 -7.39
N ASP A 171 -12.78 -5.37 -6.13
CA ASP A 171 -13.55 -6.07 -5.10
C ASP A 171 -13.70 -5.24 -3.82
N PHE A 172 -13.44 -3.94 -3.94
CA PHE A 172 -13.65 -2.91 -2.92
C PHE A 172 -14.54 -1.80 -3.47
N PRO A 173 -15.24 -1.02 -2.61
CA PRO A 173 -15.88 0.22 -3.03
C PRO A 173 -14.88 1.15 -3.71
N ALA A 174 -15.29 1.81 -4.80
CA ALA A 174 -14.42 2.75 -5.49
C ALA A 174 -13.90 3.84 -4.54
N ALA A 175 -12.66 4.28 -4.76
CA ALA A 175 -12.12 5.40 -4.00
C ALA A 175 -12.94 6.69 -4.27
N PRO A 176 -13.03 7.62 -3.28
CA PRO A 176 -13.65 8.93 -3.49
C PRO A 176 -13.02 9.65 -4.68
N SER A 177 -13.81 10.44 -5.42
CA SER A 177 -13.29 11.33 -6.46
C SER A 177 -12.43 12.45 -5.86
N LEU A 178 -11.38 12.89 -6.57
CA LEU A 178 -10.58 14.08 -6.22
C LEU A 178 -11.22 15.35 -6.72
#